data_eb0d830edda8cf0bcad2cff4a0b9027b
#
_entry.id   eb0d830edda8cf0bcad2cff4a0b9027b
#
_cell.length_a   1.000
_cell.length_b   1.000
_cell.length_c   1.000
_cell.angle_alpha   90.00
_cell.angle_beta   90.00
_cell.angle_gamma   90.00
#
_symmetry.space_group_name_H-M   'P 1'
#
loop_
_entity.id
_entity.type
_entity.pdbx_description
1 polymer ?
#
loop_
_entity_poly.entity_id
_entity_poly.type
_entity_poly.pdbx_seq_one_letter_code
_entity_poly.pdbx_strand_id
1 'polypeptide(L)'
;MEIVDTLKNGYKIIQDSERFKFGIDAVMLSHFAFEKIRNGENVIDLGTGNGIIPLLLTKSRAKSLTGLEIQAENVDLAQRSVTLNNLSDKIQIIHGDIKSVSEKFPKHSFDVVVTNPPYMINEHGKQNPSDAKSIARHEILCNLEDIISAADYLLKPCGKFRHHTLINRAKVL
;
A
#
# COMPACT_ATOMS: atom_id res chain seq x y z
N MET A 1 -18.10 7.37 -9.61
CA MET A 1 -18.19 8.79 -9.11
C MET A 1 -17.14 9.02 -8.04
N GLU A 2 -16.36 10.09 -8.15
CA GLU A 2 -15.35 10.43 -7.13
C GLU A 2 -15.98 11.04 -5.88
N ILE A 3 -15.47 10.66 -4.73
CA ILE A 3 -15.82 11.20 -3.42
C ILE A 3 -14.56 11.60 -2.67
N VAL A 4 -14.67 12.56 -1.77
CA VAL A 4 -13.58 13.01 -0.90
C VAL A 4 -13.97 12.70 0.54
N ASP A 5 -13.24 11.75 1.15
CA ASP A 5 -13.44 11.39 2.55
C ASP A 5 -12.37 12.05 3.44
N THR A 6 -12.74 12.32 4.69
CA THR A 6 -11.80 12.84 5.69
C THR A 6 -11.38 11.71 6.63
N LEU A 7 -10.08 11.45 6.69
CA LEU A 7 -9.48 10.44 7.57
C LEU A 7 -9.44 10.93 9.03
N LYS A 8 -9.35 10.00 9.99
CA LYS A 8 -9.27 10.34 11.43
C LYS A 8 -8.08 11.24 11.80
N ASN A 9 -7.01 11.20 11.00
CA ASN A 9 -5.84 12.08 11.19
C ASN A 9 -6.03 13.49 10.58
N GLY A 10 -7.20 13.78 10.01
CA GLY A 10 -7.56 15.06 9.40
C GLY A 10 -7.22 15.20 7.92
N TYR A 11 -6.49 14.27 7.32
CA TYR A 11 -6.19 14.30 5.89
C TYR A 11 -7.37 13.84 5.05
N LYS A 12 -7.43 14.33 3.82
CA LYS A 12 -8.47 14.00 2.84
C LYS A 12 -7.96 12.95 1.86
N ILE A 13 -8.82 12.02 1.47
CA ILE A 13 -8.54 11.00 0.47
C ILE A 13 -9.61 11.03 -0.62
N ILE A 14 -9.18 10.98 -1.87
CA ILE A 14 -10.07 10.89 -3.03
C ILE A 14 -10.27 9.41 -3.35
N GLN A 15 -11.52 9.00 -3.49
CA GLN A 15 -11.90 7.63 -3.81
C GLN A 15 -12.91 7.61 -4.95
N ASP A 16 -12.94 6.54 -5.74
CA ASP A 16 -14.01 6.29 -6.68
C ASP A 16 -15.03 5.33 -6.06
N SER A 17 -16.30 5.73 -6.03
CA SER A 17 -17.39 4.92 -5.46
C SER A 17 -17.63 3.60 -6.19
N GLU A 18 -17.21 3.50 -7.45
CA GLU A 18 -17.35 2.32 -8.32
C GLU A 18 -16.12 1.41 -8.28
N ARG A 19 -15.07 1.79 -7.54
CA ARG A 19 -13.83 1.05 -7.37
C ARG A 19 -13.67 0.53 -5.93
N PHE A 20 -12.61 -0.23 -5.73
CA PHE A 20 -12.26 -0.73 -4.41
C PHE A 20 -11.97 0.44 -3.45
N LYS A 21 -12.72 0.50 -2.35
CA LYS A 21 -12.46 1.40 -1.23
C LYS A 21 -11.54 0.71 -0.25
N PHE A 22 -10.65 1.48 0.40
CA PHE A 22 -9.78 0.92 1.42
C PHE A 22 -10.59 0.30 2.58
N GLY A 23 -10.16 -0.86 3.05
CA GLY A 23 -10.76 -1.55 4.17
C GLY A 23 -10.11 -1.19 5.51
N ILE A 24 -10.68 -1.74 6.59
CA ILE A 24 -10.13 -1.66 7.95
C ILE A 24 -8.70 -2.23 8.02
N ASP A 25 -8.39 -3.17 7.13
CA ASP A 25 -7.10 -3.86 7.03
C ASP A 25 -5.94 -2.88 6.75
N ALA A 26 -6.13 -1.94 5.83
CA ALA A 26 -5.15 -0.91 5.54
C ALA A 26 -4.92 0.01 6.74
N VAL A 27 -5.97 0.32 7.50
CA VAL A 27 -5.89 1.13 8.72
C VAL A 27 -5.13 0.38 9.81
N MET A 28 -5.44 -0.89 10.04
CA MET A 28 -4.74 -1.72 11.03
C MET A 28 -3.26 -1.90 10.67
N LEU A 29 -2.95 -2.22 9.41
CA LEU A 29 -1.59 -2.36 8.93
C LEU A 29 -0.80 -1.06 9.11
N SER A 30 -1.40 0.08 8.77
CA SER A 30 -0.78 1.40 8.97
C SER A 30 -0.47 1.65 10.43
N HIS A 31 -1.36 1.31 11.36
CA HIS A 31 -1.13 1.46 12.80
C HIS A 31 0.06 0.60 13.27
N PHE A 32 0.12 -0.66 12.86
CA PHE A 32 1.25 -1.54 13.16
C PHE A 32 2.58 -1.06 12.59
N ALA A 33 2.55 -0.55 11.36
CA ALA A 33 3.74 -0.02 10.72
C ALA A 33 4.22 1.26 11.41
N PHE A 34 3.29 2.16 11.76
CA PHE A 34 3.54 3.45 12.38
C PHE A 34 4.43 3.34 13.62
N GLU A 35 4.11 2.43 14.54
CA GLU A 35 4.85 2.24 15.78
C GLU A 35 6.29 1.74 15.58
N LYS A 36 6.56 1.11 14.45
CA LYS A 36 7.84 0.48 14.14
C LYS A 36 8.73 1.30 13.21
N ILE A 37 8.21 2.39 12.66
CA ILE A 37 8.98 3.33 11.83
C ILE A 37 9.85 4.20 12.74
N ARG A 38 11.16 4.18 12.49
CA ARG A 38 12.14 5.00 13.21
C ARG A 38 12.34 6.34 12.53
N ASN A 39 12.96 7.26 13.23
CA ASN A 39 13.25 8.58 12.69
C ASN A 39 14.21 8.49 11.49
N GLY A 40 13.83 9.16 10.40
CA GLY A 40 14.64 9.23 9.18
C GLY A 40 14.53 8.04 8.22
N GLU A 41 13.68 7.03 8.51
CA GLU A 41 13.48 5.86 7.65
C GLU A 41 12.71 6.22 6.38
N ASN A 42 13.10 5.60 5.26
CA ASN A 42 12.37 5.62 3.99
C ASN A 42 11.43 4.41 3.94
N VAL A 43 10.17 4.66 3.64
CA VAL A 43 9.11 3.64 3.63
C VAL A 43 8.53 3.53 2.22
N ILE A 44 8.28 2.31 1.77
CA ILE A 44 7.52 2.07 0.53
C ILE A 44 6.30 1.19 0.83
N ASP A 45 5.17 1.53 0.19
CA ASP A 45 3.93 0.77 0.17
C ASP A 45 3.74 0.16 -1.23
N LEU A 46 3.79 -1.18 -1.30
CA LEU A 46 3.64 -1.92 -2.55
C LEU A 46 2.16 -2.24 -2.80
N GLY A 47 1.63 -1.78 -3.94
CA GLY A 47 0.21 -1.85 -4.26
C GLY A 47 -0.58 -0.83 -3.44
N THR A 48 -0.16 0.44 -3.49
CA THR A 48 -0.70 1.49 -2.59
C THR A 48 -2.16 1.86 -2.86
N GLY A 49 -2.72 1.45 -4.00
CA GLY A 49 -4.08 1.81 -4.40
C GLY A 49 -4.25 3.32 -4.47
N ASN A 50 -5.27 3.84 -3.81
CA ASN A 50 -5.54 5.27 -3.70
C ASN A 50 -4.65 6.04 -2.71
N GLY A 51 -3.58 5.42 -2.19
CA GLY A 51 -2.59 6.06 -1.33
C GLY A 51 -2.97 6.12 0.15
N ILE A 52 -3.91 5.30 0.62
CA ILE A 52 -4.39 5.32 2.02
C ILE A 52 -3.27 5.07 3.02
N ILE A 53 -2.40 4.08 2.79
CA ILE A 53 -1.32 3.72 3.74
C ILE A 53 -0.29 4.86 3.87
N PRO A 54 0.28 5.43 2.79
CA PRO A 54 1.13 6.62 2.89
C PRO A 54 0.47 7.79 3.62
N LEU A 55 -0.82 8.09 3.35
CA LEU A 55 -1.55 9.16 4.03
C LEU A 55 -1.68 8.91 5.54
N LEU A 56 -1.96 7.68 5.97
CA LEU A 56 -2.04 7.32 7.39
C LEU A 56 -0.67 7.36 8.07
N LEU A 57 0.40 7.01 7.35
CA LEU A 57 1.77 7.01 7.87
C LEU A 57 2.45 8.40 7.88
N THR A 58 1.81 9.45 7.33
CA THR A 58 2.40 10.79 7.23
C THR A 58 2.88 11.35 8.55
N LYS A 59 2.15 11.08 9.65
CA LYS A 59 2.52 11.55 11.00
C LYS A 59 3.55 10.64 11.70
N SER A 60 4.02 9.59 11.04
CA SER A 60 5.13 8.77 11.55
C SER A 60 6.46 9.52 11.49
N ARG A 61 7.50 8.88 12.01
CA ARG A 61 8.88 9.42 11.98
C ARG A 61 9.60 9.17 10.64
N ALA A 62 8.89 8.66 9.62
CA ALA A 62 9.45 8.44 8.29
C ALA A 62 10.01 9.73 7.70
N LYS A 63 11.17 9.63 7.04
CA LYS A 63 11.73 10.70 6.22
C LYS A 63 10.91 10.90 4.96
N SER A 64 10.62 9.80 4.26
CA SER A 64 9.84 9.78 3.03
C SER A 64 8.91 8.56 2.99
N LEU A 65 7.81 8.72 2.28
CA LEU A 65 6.81 7.69 2.03
C LEU A 65 6.65 7.55 0.51
N THR A 66 6.78 6.34 0.00
CA THR A 66 6.59 6.06 -1.42
C THR A 66 5.43 5.08 -1.58
N GLY A 67 4.51 5.34 -2.50
CA GLY A 67 3.49 4.39 -2.93
C GLY A 67 3.80 3.91 -4.34
N LEU A 68 3.83 2.60 -4.56
CA LEU A 68 3.94 1.99 -5.89
C LEU A 68 2.60 1.39 -6.27
N GLU A 69 2.08 1.72 -7.45
CA GLU A 69 0.78 1.26 -7.92
C GLU A 69 0.81 1.02 -9.44
N ILE A 70 0.23 -0.10 -9.87
CA ILE A 70 0.21 -0.50 -11.29
C ILE A 70 -0.96 0.11 -12.06
N GLN A 71 -2.07 0.43 -11.39
CA GLN A 71 -3.26 0.98 -12.03
C GLN A 71 -3.14 2.50 -12.14
N ALA A 72 -3.04 3.02 -13.36
CA ALA A 72 -2.85 4.45 -13.62
C ALA A 72 -3.93 5.33 -12.97
N GLU A 73 -5.17 4.86 -12.92
CA GLU A 73 -6.28 5.59 -12.32
C GLU A 73 -6.16 5.69 -10.79
N ASN A 74 -5.66 4.64 -10.13
CA ASN A 74 -5.38 4.69 -8.69
C ASN A 74 -4.20 5.61 -8.40
N VAL A 75 -3.18 5.60 -9.27
CA VAL A 75 -2.05 6.54 -9.19
C VAL A 75 -2.54 7.99 -9.25
N ASP A 76 -3.45 8.32 -10.17
CA ASP A 76 -4.06 9.66 -10.27
C ASP A 76 -4.79 10.04 -8.97
N LEU A 77 -5.68 9.18 -8.47
CA LEU A 77 -6.40 9.42 -7.22
C LEU A 77 -5.45 9.64 -6.03
N ALA A 78 -4.39 8.83 -5.93
CA ALA A 78 -3.40 8.93 -4.87
C ALA A 78 -2.58 10.22 -4.98
N GLN A 79 -2.09 10.58 -6.15
CA GLN A 79 -1.33 11.82 -6.38
C GLN A 79 -2.16 13.06 -6.08
N ARG A 80 -3.43 13.08 -6.50
CA ARG A 80 -4.34 14.18 -6.19
C ARG A 80 -4.66 14.26 -4.70
N SER A 81 -4.80 13.12 -4.01
CA SER A 81 -4.96 13.06 -2.56
C SER A 81 -3.73 13.63 -1.83
N VAL A 82 -2.53 13.30 -2.28
CA VAL A 82 -1.27 13.85 -1.74
C VAL A 82 -1.22 15.37 -1.94
N THR A 83 -1.53 15.85 -3.12
CA THR A 83 -1.55 17.29 -3.46
C THR A 83 -2.59 18.05 -2.64
N LEU A 84 -3.80 17.49 -2.50
CA LEU A 84 -4.91 18.08 -1.75
C LEU A 84 -4.55 18.33 -0.26
N ASN A 85 -3.64 17.53 0.27
CA ASN A 85 -3.16 17.63 1.65
C ASN A 85 -1.83 18.38 1.81
N ASN A 86 -1.25 18.92 0.73
CA ASN A 86 0.07 19.58 0.70
C ASN A 86 1.20 18.65 1.22
N LEU A 87 1.19 17.39 0.80
CA LEU A 87 2.13 16.35 1.26
C LEU A 87 3.15 15.92 0.21
N SER A 88 3.26 16.64 -0.90
CA SER A 88 4.13 16.26 -2.03
C SER A 88 5.63 16.22 -1.67
N ASP A 89 6.04 16.96 -0.64
CA ASP A 89 7.42 16.92 -0.12
C ASP A 89 7.73 15.65 0.69
N LYS A 90 6.70 14.95 1.18
CA LYS A 90 6.84 13.77 2.03
C LYS A 90 6.39 12.47 1.39
N ILE A 91 5.39 12.53 0.51
CA ILE A 91 4.79 11.37 -0.16
C ILE A 91 5.01 11.46 -1.66
N GLN A 92 5.57 10.39 -2.24
CA GLN A 92 5.70 10.21 -3.68
C GLN A 92 4.88 9.00 -4.12
N ILE A 93 4.05 9.16 -5.14
CA ILE A 93 3.31 8.06 -5.77
C ILE A 93 3.91 7.77 -7.14
N ILE A 94 4.27 6.51 -7.35
CA ILE A 94 4.96 6.05 -8.56
C ILE A 94 4.10 5.02 -9.27
N HIS A 95 3.88 5.22 -10.56
CA HIS A 95 3.27 4.23 -11.45
C HIS A 95 4.28 3.15 -11.80
N GLY A 96 3.98 1.89 -11.48
CA GLY A 96 4.86 0.76 -11.80
C GLY A 96 4.36 -0.58 -11.29
N ASP A 97 4.94 -1.63 -11.85
CA ASP A 97 4.67 -3.02 -11.48
C ASP A 97 5.61 -3.46 -10.34
N ILE A 98 5.07 -4.14 -9.33
CA ILE A 98 5.82 -4.77 -8.23
C ILE A 98 6.88 -5.74 -8.78
N LYS A 99 6.58 -6.44 -9.88
CA LYS A 99 7.52 -7.39 -10.52
C LYS A 99 8.73 -6.72 -11.18
N SER A 100 8.64 -5.43 -11.45
CA SER A 100 9.67 -4.61 -12.10
C SER A 100 10.26 -3.53 -11.19
N VAL A 101 10.27 -3.73 -9.87
CA VAL A 101 10.78 -2.73 -8.91
C VAL A 101 12.23 -2.33 -9.17
N SER A 102 13.04 -3.21 -9.74
CA SER A 102 14.45 -2.94 -10.10
C SER A 102 14.61 -1.90 -11.21
N GLU A 103 13.59 -1.67 -12.02
CA GLU A 103 13.58 -0.62 -13.05
C GLU A 103 13.27 0.77 -12.45
N LYS A 104 12.66 0.81 -11.28
CA LYS A 104 12.20 2.04 -10.63
C LYS A 104 13.06 2.46 -9.44
N PHE A 105 13.65 1.50 -8.75
CA PHE A 105 14.34 1.75 -7.48
C PHE A 105 15.70 1.03 -7.43
N PRO A 106 16.71 1.67 -6.82
CA PRO A 106 17.96 0.97 -6.48
C PRO A 106 17.70 -0.15 -5.47
N LYS A 107 18.53 -1.19 -5.54
CA LYS A 107 18.54 -2.25 -4.53
C LYS A 107 18.83 -1.67 -3.14
N HIS A 108 18.17 -2.21 -2.12
CA HIS A 108 18.40 -1.80 -0.72
C HIS A 108 18.17 -0.30 -0.44
N SER A 109 17.13 0.29 -1.05
CA SER A 109 16.83 1.72 -0.95
C SER A 109 15.84 2.08 0.17
N PHE A 110 15.11 1.11 0.72
CA PHE A 110 14.09 1.35 1.74
C PHE A 110 14.39 0.65 3.07
N ASP A 111 14.00 1.30 4.16
CA ASP A 111 14.14 0.79 5.51
C ASP A 111 12.92 -0.05 5.93
N VAL A 112 11.75 0.29 5.37
CA VAL A 112 10.48 -0.39 5.64
C VAL A 112 9.74 -0.61 4.33
N VAL A 113 9.30 -1.84 4.10
CA VAL A 113 8.33 -2.20 3.05
C VAL A 113 7.02 -2.57 3.73
N VAL A 114 5.94 -1.92 3.29
CA VAL A 114 4.55 -2.19 3.71
C VAL A 114 3.79 -2.69 2.49
N THR A 115 2.83 -3.57 2.67
CA THR A 115 1.95 -3.99 1.59
C THR A 115 0.65 -4.57 2.14
N ASN A 116 -0.47 -4.16 1.56
CA ASN A 116 -1.80 -4.71 1.79
C ASN A 116 -2.38 -5.22 0.46
N PRO A 117 -1.81 -6.29 -0.09
CA PRO A 117 -2.25 -6.79 -1.39
C PRO A 117 -3.70 -7.32 -1.30
N PRO A 118 -4.46 -7.29 -2.39
CA PRO A 118 -5.75 -7.94 -2.45
C PRO A 118 -5.58 -9.44 -2.19
N TYR A 119 -6.27 -9.95 -1.17
CA TYR A 119 -6.19 -11.37 -0.82
C TYR A 119 -7.11 -12.20 -1.68
N MET A 120 -6.55 -13.25 -2.29
CA MET A 120 -7.32 -14.41 -2.67
C MET A 120 -7.48 -15.33 -1.48
N ILE A 121 -8.69 -15.47 -1.06
CA ILE A 121 -9.09 -16.63 -0.27
C ILE A 121 -9.42 -17.72 -1.29
N ASN A 122 -8.48 -18.63 -1.52
CA ASN A 122 -8.76 -19.92 -2.12
C ASN A 122 -9.59 -20.74 -1.14
N GLU A 123 -10.83 -20.34 -0.87
CA GLU A 123 -11.78 -21.16 -0.13
C GLU A 123 -13.17 -21.03 -0.74
N HIS A 124 -13.79 -22.19 -0.96
CA HIS A 124 -15.10 -22.46 -1.53
C HIS A 124 -16.25 -21.74 -0.77
N GLY A 125 -16.34 -20.42 -0.85
CA GLY A 125 -17.43 -19.63 -0.34
C GLY A 125 -18.11 -18.83 -1.45
N LYS A 126 -19.44 -18.74 -1.45
CA LYS A 126 -20.28 -18.06 -2.45
C LYS A 126 -19.76 -16.64 -2.69
N GLN A 127 -19.09 -16.45 -3.82
CA GLN A 127 -18.56 -15.15 -4.27
C GLN A 127 -19.66 -14.39 -5.01
N ASN A 128 -19.80 -13.10 -4.71
CA ASN A 128 -20.57 -12.22 -5.56
C ASN A 128 -19.82 -12.03 -6.90
N PRO A 129 -20.53 -12.08 -8.04
CA PRO A 129 -19.89 -11.97 -9.37
C PRO A 129 -19.10 -10.65 -9.60
N SER A 130 -19.42 -9.59 -8.87
CA SER A 130 -18.70 -8.30 -8.90
C SER A 130 -17.34 -8.38 -8.21
N ASP A 131 -17.25 -9.15 -7.12
CA ASP A 131 -16.02 -9.30 -6.34
C ASP A 131 -15.03 -10.22 -7.07
N ALA A 132 -15.54 -11.28 -7.71
CA ALA A 132 -14.75 -12.21 -8.49
C ALA A 132 -14.01 -11.54 -9.68
N LYS A 133 -14.64 -10.58 -10.36
CA LYS A 133 -14.01 -9.83 -11.47
C LYS A 133 -12.93 -8.86 -10.98
N SER A 134 -13.14 -8.25 -9.83
CA SER A 134 -12.18 -7.36 -9.18
C SER A 134 -10.95 -8.15 -8.70
N ILE A 135 -11.19 -9.26 -8.04
CA ILE A 135 -10.19 -10.18 -7.48
C ILE A 135 -9.35 -10.81 -8.61
N ALA A 136 -9.99 -11.35 -9.66
CA ALA A 136 -9.31 -11.97 -10.80
C ALA A 136 -8.37 -11.01 -11.55
N ARG A 137 -8.68 -9.71 -11.62
CA ARG A 137 -7.79 -8.71 -12.21
C ARG A 137 -6.53 -8.48 -11.38
N HIS A 138 -6.60 -8.61 -10.06
CA HIS A 138 -5.48 -8.40 -9.15
C HIS A 138 -4.57 -9.61 -9.05
N GLU A 139 -5.11 -10.84 -9.16
CA GLU A 139 -4.31 -12.08 -9.17
C GLU A 139 -3.41 -12.23 -10.38
N ILE A 140 -3.89 -11.78 -11.55
CA ILE A 140 -3.09 -11.79 -12.79
C ILE A 140 -1.90 -10.83 -12.66
N LEU A 141 -1.96 -9.85 -11.76
CA LEU A 141 -0.96 -8.80 -11.66
C LEU A 141 0.20 -9.16 -10.71
N CYS A 142 -0.04 -9.82 -9.57
CA CYS A 142 1.00 -10.06 -8.56
C CYS A 142 0.59 -11.19 -7.60
N ASN A 143 1.50 -12.12 -7.33
CA ASN A 143 1.34 -13.17 -6.32
C ASN A 143 2.23 -12.89 -5.08
N LEU A 144 2.13 -13.74 -4.05
CA LEU A 144 2.89 -13.57 -2.81
C LEU A 144 4.41 -13.67 -3.03
N GLU A 145 4.86 -14.51 -3.95
CA GLU A 145 6.29 -14.68 -4.27
C GLU A 145 6.85 -13.42 -4.93
N ASP A 146 6.08 -12.77 -5.81
CA ASP A 146 6.45 -11.49 -6.43
C ASP A 146 6.64 -10.40 -5.36
N ILE A 147 5.72 -10.34 -4.38
CA ILE A 147 5.77 -9.38 -3.28
C ILE A 147 7.00 -9.62 -2.39
N ILE A 148 7.26 -10.87 -2.02
CA ILE A 148 8.43 -11.23 -1.19
C ILE A 148 9.72 -10.90 -1.93
N SER A 149 9.81 -11.23 -3.23
CA SER A 149 10.97 -10.94 -4.05
C SER A 149 11.22 -9.43 -4.19
N ALA A 150 10.16 -8.65 -4.40
CA ALA A 150 10.25 -7.20 -4.45
C ALA A 150 10.68 -6.61 -3.10
N ALA A 151 10.13 -7.10 -2.00
CA ALA A 151 10.50 -6.65 -0.66
C ALA A 151 11.97 -6.98 -0.34
N ASP A 152 12.45 -8.18 -0.68
CA ASP A 152 13.85 -8.56 -0.50
C ASP A 152 14.80 -7.67 -1.31
N TYR A 153 14.45 -7.37 -2.56
CA TYR A 153 15.23 -6.47 -3.40
C TYR A 153 15.30 -5.06 -2.80
N LEU A 154 14.18 -4.54 -2.32
CA LEU A 154 14.05 -3.13 -1.89
C LEU A 154 14.59 -2.87 -0.50
N LEU A 155 14.52 -3.86 0.40
CA LEU A 155 14.90 -3.68 1.81
C LEU A 155 16.41 -3.58 1.98
N LYS A 156 16.83 -2.59 2.77
CA LYS A 156 18.19 -2.53 3.32
C LYS A 156 18.47 -3.72 4.23
N PRO A 157 19.73 -4.08 4.47
CA PRO A 157 20.08 -5.02 5.53
C PRO A 157 19.41 -4.60 6.86
N CYS A 158 18.76 -5.53 7.54
CA CYS A 158 17.96 -5.31 8.75
C CYS A 158 16.69 -4.44 8.54
N GLY A 159 16.27 -4.23 7.31
CA GLY A 159 14.99 -3.58 6.98
C GLY A 159 13.79 -4.38 7.46
N LYS A 160 12.62 -3.75 7.47
CA LYS A 160 11.39 -4.31 8.05
C LYS A 160 10.33 -4.54 6.98
N PHE A 161 9.87 -5.77 6.85
CA PHE A 161 8.71 -6.11 6.02
C PHE A 161 7.43 -6.16 6.87
N ARG A 162 6.38 -5.50 6.42
CA ARG A 162 5.05 -5.45 7.05
C ARG A 162 3.97 -5.83 6.05
N HIS A 163 3.38 -6.98 6.27
CA HIS A 163 2.36 -7.56 5.42
C HIS A 163 1.11 -7.89 6.24
N HIS A 164 -0.08 -7.59 5.75
CA HIS A 164 -1.33 -7.76 6.49
C HIS A 164 -1.58 -9.22 6.92
N THR A 165 -1.36 -10.21 6.06
CA THR A 165 -1.57 -11.63 6.39
C THR A 165 -0.72 -12.11 7.56
N LEU A 166 0.52 -11.62 7.67
CA LEU A 166 1.41 -11.99 8.78
C LEU A 166 0.94 -11.43 10.12
N ILE A 167 0.28 -10.25 10.10
CA ILE A 167 -0.29 -9.64 11.30
C ILE A 167 -1.43 -10.48 11.86
N ASN A 168 -2.31 -10.98 11.00
CA ASN A 168 -3.44 -11.81 11.41
C ASN A 168 -3.00 -13.18 11.97
N ARG A 169 -1.93 -13.77 11.45
CA ARG A 169 -1.36 -15.02 12.00
C ARG A 169 -0.67 -14.84 13.35
N ALA A 170 -0.05 -13.69 13.60
CA ALA A 170 0.58 -13.40 14.89
C ALA A 170 -0.42 -13.21 16.05
N LYS A 171 -1.70 -13.02 15.77
CA LYS A 171 -2.77 -12.92 16.79
C LYS A 171 -3.39 -14.28 17.16
N VAL A 172 -3.00 -15.37 16.50
CA VAL A 172 -3.55 -16.74 16.71
C VAL A 172 -2.56 -17.61 17.51
N LEU A 173 -1.41 -17.08 17.88
CA LEU A 173 -0.44 -17.67 18.80
C LEU A 173 -0.41 -16.88 20.11
#